data_3d8393042c448b08b86062cc7339da92
#
_entry.id   3d8393042c448b08b86062cc7339da92
#
_cell.length_a   1.000
_cell.length_b   1.000
_cell.length_c   1.000
_cell.angle_alpha   90.00
_cell.angle_beta   90.00
_cell.angle_gamma   90.00
#
_symmetry.space_group_name_H-M   'P 1'
#
loop_
_entity.id
_entity.type
_entity.pdbx_description
1 polymer ?
#
loop_
_entity_poly.entity_id
_entity_poly.type
_entity_poly.pdbx_seq_one_letter_code
_entity_poly.pdbx_strand_id
1 'polypeptide(L)'
;LDPGLRSPIAADVLHPASPAPVEARLAMAEAGQELWAEVEAEFASMHELRADLPVECITLSSPSFAGSHWSMVLNDPGAWAPDIDADLAFHRAVLQSVQHGEPPRRWVLKTPGYLFLLDDLLRAHPDAQVVFTHRDPAKTMPSTVSTTAMVQWLRTDRVELDGLAALIGALFADALNTVARRRDDGSIAAPCGDVRFSDLMDDPVAAI
;
A
#
# COMPACT_ATOMS: atom_id res chain seq x y z
N LEU A 1 9.45 17.46 8.74
CA LEU A 1 8.15 16.81 8.54
C LEU A 1 7.07 17.69 9.17
N ASP A 2 5.94 17.88 8.47
CA ASP A 2 4.81 18.64 9.00
C ASP A 2 4.20 17.88 10.19
N PRO A 3 4.14 18.47 11.40
CA PRO A 3 3.57 17.83 12.57
C PRO A 3 2.06 17.58 12.47
N GLY A 4 1.38 18.22 11.52
CA GLY A 4 -0.04 17.98 11.22
C GLY A 4 -0.30 16.73 10.39
N LEU A 5 0.75 16.08 9.86
CA LEU A 5 0.67 14.87 9.05
C LEU A 5 1.08 13.64 9.85
N ARG A 6 0.50 12.50 9.50
CA ARG A 6 0.83 11.18 10.05
C ARG A 6 0.74 10.11 8.97
N SER A 7 1.71 9.21 8.95
CA SER A 7 1.63 7.95 8.20
C SER A 7 1.46 6.78 9.15
N PRO A 8 0.76 5.69 8.78
CA PRO A 8 0.73 4.48 9.57
C PRO A 8 2.13 3.85 9.58
N ILE A 9 2.62 3.45 10.74
CA ILE A 9 3.88 2.71 10.93
C ILE A 9 3.60 1.24 11.20
N ALA A 10 4.60 0.36 11.04
CA ALA A 10 4.41 -1.07 11.25
C ALA A 10 3.85 -1.40 12.65
N ALA A 11 4.33 -0.73 13.70
CA ALA A 11 3.82 -0.91 15.06
C ALA A 11 2.34 -0.54 15.22
N ASP A 12 1.85 0.44 14.46
CA ASP A 12 0.45 0.85 14.48
C ASP A 12 -0.46 -0.19 13.83
N VAL A 13 -0.03 -0.76 12.69
CA VAL A 13 -0.89 -1.62 11.87
C VAL A 13 -0.87 -3.08 12.30
N LEU A 14 0.24 -3.56 12.86
CA LEU A 14 0.33 -4.93 13.38
C LEU A 14 -0.43 -5.10 14.72
N HIS A 15 -0.54 -4.02 15.49
CA HIS A 15 -1.18 -4.02 16.81
C HIS A 15 -2.10 -2.82 17.03
N PRO A 16 -3.09 -2.55 16.16
CA PRO A 16 -3.83 -1.28 16.14
C PRO A 16 -4.71 -1.05 17.38
N ALA A 17 -5.16 -2.11 18.03
CA ALA A 17 -6.01 -2.04 19.22
C ALA A 17 -5.28 -2.47 20.50
N SER A 18 -3.95 -2.58 20.47
CA SER A 18 -3.20 -3.02 21.65
C SER A 18 -3.20 -1.96 22.74
N PRO A 19 -3.55 -2.30 23.99
CA PRO A 19 -3.42 -1.41 25.14
C PRO A 19 -1.98 -1.28 25.64
N ALA A 20 -1.03 -1.98 25.01
CA ALA A 20 0.37 -1.96 25.42
C ALA A 20 0.99 -0.56 25.19
N PRO A 21 1.95 -0.15 26.03
CA PRO A 21 2.74 1.05 25.80
C PRO A 21 3.42 1.07 24.42
N VAL A 22 3.71 2.26 23.90
CA VAL A 22 4.29 2.44 22.56
C VAL A 22 5.58 1.65 22.40
N GLU A 23 6.45 1.65 23.40
CA GLU A 23 7.72 0.92 23.37
C GLU A 23 7.50 -0.60 23.23
N ALA A 24 6.50 -1.15 23.91
CA ALA A 24 6.18 -2.57 23.80
C ALA A 24 5.59 -2.92 22.42
N ARG A 25 4.75 -2.05 21.85
CA ARG A 25 4.22 -2.24 20.48
C ARG A 25 5.32 -2.17 19.43
N LEU A 26 6.26 -1.23 19.59
CA LEU A 26 7.43 -1.13 18.72
C LEU A 26 8.28 -2.41 18.80
N ALA A 27 8.59 -2.89 20.01
CA ALA A 27 9.38 -4.12 20.19
C ALA A 27 8.69 -5.35 19.60
N MET A 28 7.37 -5.48 19.77
CA MET A 28 6.59 -6.58 19.18
C MET A 28 6.58 -6.50 17.64
N ALA A 29 6.44 -5.32 17.09
CA ALA A 29 6.44 -5.13 15.63
C ALA A 29 7.84 -5.37 15.05
N GLU A 30 8.89 -4.95 15.73
CA GLU A 30 10.28 -5.21 15.31
C GLU A 30 10.56 -6.71 15.25
N ALA A 31 10.19 -7.48 16.29
CA ALA A 31 10.31 -8.94 16.27
C ALA A 31 9.53 -9.58 15.11
N GLY A 32 8.37 -9.05 14.75
CA GLY A 32 7.60 -9.48 13.58
C GLY A 32 8.30 -9.16 12.25
N GLN A 33 8.95 -8.00 12.15
CA GLN A 33 9.73 -7.63 10.97
C GLN A 33 11.03 -8.47 10.84
N GLU A 34 11.70 -8.75 11.94
CA GLU A 34 12.86 -9.65 11.97
C GLU A 34 12.48 -11.06 11.51
N LEU A 35 11.37 -11.61 12.04
CA LEU A 35 10.85 -12.91 11.62
C LEU A 35 10.50 -12.92 10.11
N TRP A 36 9.89 -11.87 9.60
CA TRP A 36 9.60 -11.75 8.18
C TRP A 36 10.88 -11.72 7.34
N ALA A 37 11.91 -10.99 7.77
CA ALA A 37 13.21 -10.93 7.11
C ALA A 37 13.94 -12.29 7.13
N GLU A 38 13.74 -13.11 8.16
CA GLU A 38 14.28 -14.48 8.21
C GLU A 38 13.58 -15.43 7.24
N VAL A 39 12.24 -15.27 7.10
CA VAL A 39 11.42 -16.11 6.20
C VAL A 39 11.61 -15.71 4.74
N GLU A 40 11.79 -14.42 4.46
CA GLU A 40 11.89 -13.84 3.11
C GLU A 40 13.01 -12.79 3.05
N ALA A 41 14.25 -13.26 3.03
CA ALA A 41 15.44 -12.41 3.08
C ALA A 41 15.54 -11.45 1.86
N GLU A 42 15.07 -11.88 0.69
CA GLU A 42 15.05 -11.07 -0.52
C GLU A 42 14.10 -9.88 -0.40
N PHE A 43 13.00 -10.03 0.33
CA PHE A 43 12.06 -8.92 0.58
C PHE A 43 12.74 -7.80 1.37
N ALA A 44 13.52 -8.13 2.37
CA ALA A 44 14.28 -7.16 3.18
C ALA A 44 15.31 -6.37 2.34
N SER A 45 15.81 -6.95 1.24
CA SER A 45 16.70 -6.25 0.31
C SER A 45 16.00 -5.17 -0.52
N MET A 46 14.67 -5.26 -0.69
CA MET A 46 13.87 -4.34 -1.49
C MET A 46 13.08 -3.33 -0.64
N HIS A 47 12.73 -3.72 0.58
CA HIS A 47 11.94 -2.90 1.50
C HIS A 47 12.63 -2.86 2.86
N GLU A 48 12.90 -1.67 3.37
CA GLU A 48 13.41 -1.51 4.72
C GLU A 48 12.32 -1.91 5.72
N LEU A 49 12.61 -2.93 6.53
CA LEU A 49 11.70 -3.48 7.52
C LEU A 49 12.07 -2.96 8.91
N ARG A 50 11.29 -2.01 9.43
CA ARG A 50 11.43 -1.45 10.77
C ARG A 50 10.07 -1.12 11.35
N ALA A 51 9.95 -1.29 12.66
CA ALA A 51 8.70 -1.07 13.39
C ALA A 51 8.22 0.39 13.37
N ASP A 52 9.15 1.34 13.30
CA ASP A 52 8.93 2.79 13.38
C ASP A 52 8.82 3.48 12.01
N LEU A 53 8.98 2.75 10.91
CA LEU A 53 8.85 3.29 9.57
C LEU A 53 7.41 3.22 9.03
N PRO A 54 7.05 4.19 8.16
CA PRO A 54 5.80 4.14 7.43
C PRO A 54 5.65 2.85 6.61
N VAL A 55 4.47 2.27 6.65
CA VAL A 55 4.11 1.08 5.85
C VAL A 55 3.11 1.41 4.76
N GLU A 56 3.04 0.57 3.74
CA GLU A 56 1.99 0.66 2.73
C GLU A 56 0.62 0.26 3.30
N CYS A 57 -0.43 0.91 2.80
CA CYS A 57 -1.79 0.68 3.28
C CYS A 57 -2.31 -0.73 3.00
N ILE A 58 -1.67 -1.48 2.11
CA ILE A 58 -1.95 -2.92 1.93
C ILE A 58 -1.76 -3.69 3.25
N THR A 59 -0.83 -3.27 4.09
CA THR A 59 -0.60 -3.88 5.40
C THR A 59 -1.77 -3.65 6.36
N LEU A 60 -2.45 -2.48 6.27
CA LEU A 60 -3.65 -2.22 7.07
C LEU A 60 -4.82 -3.11 6.65
N SER A 61 -4.94 -3.38 5.35
CA SER A 61 -6.04 -4.15 4.77
C SER A 61 -5.83 -5.66 4.89
N SER A 62 -4.59 -6.13 4.94
CA SER A 62 -4.29 -7.57 4.94
C SER A 62 -5.05 -8.40 5.98
N PRO A 63 -5.21 -7.96 7.25
CA PRO A 63 -5.95 -8.74 8.24
C PRO A 63 -7.46 -8.81 8.01
N SER A 64 -8.03 -7.99 7.12
CA SER A 64 -9.47 -8.05 6.79
C SER A 64 -9.83 -9.30 6.00
N PHE A 65 -8.86 -9.87 5.26
CA PHE A 65 -9.08 -10.91 4.27
C PHE A 65 -10.11 -10.54 3.19
N ALA A 66 -10.47 -9.28 3.06
CA ALA A 66 -11.44 -8.77 2.07
C ALA A 66 -10.77 -8.11 0.87
N GLY A 67 -9.50 -7.73 0.98
CA GLY A 67 -8.78 -6.95 -0.03
C GLY A 67 -8.44 -7.73 -1.30
N SER A 68 -8.39 -7.02 -2.42
CA SER A 68 -8.10 -7.58 -3.75
C SER A 68 -6.68 -8.17 -3.89
N HIS A 69 -5.73 -7.74 -3.05
CA HIS A 69 -4.35 -8.23 -3.08
C HIS A 69 -4.23 -9.73 -2.81
N TRP A 70 -5.19 -10.32 -2.08
CA TRP A 70 -5.17 -11.75 -1.78
C TRP A 70 -5.26 -12.63 -3.03
N SER A 71 -5.99 -12.21 -4.06
CA SER A 71 -6.05 -12.94 -5.34
C SER A 71 -4.68 -13.05 -6.02
N MET A 72 -3.86 -11.99 -5.94
CA MET A 72 -2.50 -12.01 -6.49
C MET A 72 -1.53 -12.82 -5.62
N VAL A 73 -1.62 -12.66 -4.30
CA VAL A 73 -0.75 -13.33 -3.33
C VAL A 73 -0.95 -14.84 -3.32
N LEU A 74 -2.19 -15.29 -3.49
CA LEU A 74 -2.52 -16.73 -3.51
C LEU A 74 -2.27 -17.40 -4.86
N ASN A 75 -1.84 -16.64 -5.87
CA ASN A 75 -1.63 -17.14 -7.24
C ASN A 75 -2.87 -17.83 -7.84
N ASP A 76 -4.05 -17.42 -7.42
CA ASP A 76 -5.33 -17.91 -7.95
C ASP A 76 -6.34 -16.77 -8.01
N PRO A 77 -6.33 -15.99 -9.10
CA PRO A 77 -7.25 -14.86 -9.26
C PRO A 77 -8.74 -15.25 -9.24
N GLY A 78 -9.06 -16.51 -9.52
CA GLY A 78 -10.44 -17.02 -9.51
C GLY A 78 -10.91 -17.51 -8.15
N ALA A 79 -9.99 -17.84 -7.24
CA ALA A 79 -10.33 -18.39 -5.92
C ALA A 79 -10.72 -17.33 -4.87
N TRP A 80 -10.45 -16.07 -5.16
CA TRP A 80 -10.68 -14.99 -4.20
C TRP A 80 -11.58 -13.89 -4.78
N ALA A 81 -12.74 -13.69 -4.17
CA ALA A 81 -13.63 -12.58 -4.48
C ALA A 81 -13.44 -11.48 -3.43
N PRO A 82 -12.84 -10.32 -3.78
CA PRO A 82 -12.66 -9.22 -2.84
C PRO A 82 -14.01 -8.57 -2.51
N ASP A 83 -14.14 -8.14 -1.24
CA ASP A 83 -15.19 -7.25 -0.78
C ASP A 83 -14.55 -5.89 -0.46
N ILE A 84 -14.54 -5.01 -1.43
CA ILE A 84 -13.85 -3.71 -1.35
C ILE A 84 -14.47 -2.81 -0.29
N ASP A 85 -15.78 -2.85 -0.11
CA ASP A 85 -16.46 -2.03 0.90
C ASP A 85 -16.09 -2.51 2.32
N ALA A 86 -16.06 -3.82 2.55
CA ALA A 86 -15.60 -4.39 3.81
C ALA A 86 -14.13 -4.10 4.07
N ASP A 87 -13.27 -4.18 3.06
CA ASP A 87 -11.84 -3.87 3.16
C ASP A 87 -11.59 -2.41 3.55
N LEU A 88 -12.24 -1.47 2.87
CA LEU A 88 -12.12 -0.04 3.17
C LEU A 88 -12.75 0.34 4.52
N ALA A 89 -13.83 -0.31 4.93
CA ALA A 89 -14.41 -0.13 6.25
C ALA A 89 -13.44 -0.60 7.36
N PHE A 90 -12.80 -1.76 7.17
CA PHE A 90 -11.78 -2.26 8.07
C PHE A 90 -10.55 -1.33 8.13
N HIS A 91 -10.04 -0.94 6.97
CA HIS A 91 -8.94 0.02 6.85
C HIS A 91 -9.22 1.30 7.66
N ARG A 92 -10.42 1.88 7.49
CA ARG A 92 -10.85 3.06 8.25
C ARG A 92 -10.90 2.81 9.75
N ALA A 93 -11.41 1.65 10.18
CA ALA A 93 -11.49 1.28 11.59
C ALA A 93 -10.09 1.16 12.22
N VAL A 94 -9.11 0.62 11.50
CA VAL A 94 -7.70 0.57 11.94
C VAL A 94 -7.16 1.99 12.14
N LEU A 95 -7.32 2.89 11.16
CA LEU A 95 -6.86 4.28 11.29
C LEU A 95 -7.51 5.00 12.48
N GLN A 96 -8.82 4.81 12.68
CA GLN A 96 -9.55 5.37 13.82
C GLN A 96 -9.04 4.82 15.16
N SER A 97 -8.76 3.51 15.22
CA SER A 97 -8.21 2.86 16.42
C SER A 97 -6.84 3.42 16.79
N VAL A 98 -5.97 3.57 15.79
CA VAL A 98 -4.61 4.11 15.97
C VAL A 98 -4.65 5.60 16.37
N GLN A 99 -5.63 6.35 15.90
CA GLN A 99 -5.77 7.77 16.21
C GLN A 99 -6.52 8.01 17.52
N HIS A 100 -7.14 6.99 18.11
CA HIS A 100 -7.95 7.14 19.31
C HIS A 100 -7.12 7.67 20.50
N GLY A 101 -7.58 8.76 21.11
CA GLY A 101 -6.89 9.43 22.22
C GLY A 101 -5.70 10.33 21.82
N GLU A 102 -5.35 10.37 20.54
CA GLU A 102 -4.30 11.24 20.01
C GLU A 102 -4.89 12.52 19.40
N PRO A 103 -4.14 13.63 19.36
CA PRO A 103 -4.57 14.81 18.61
C PRO A 103 -4.85 14.47 17.14
N PRO A 104 -5.91 15.02 16.54
CA PRO A 104 -6.25 14.73 15.15
C PRO A 104 -5.14 15.21 14.21
N ARG A 105 -4.72 14.33 13.29
CA ARG A 105 -3.75 14.63 12.24
C ARG A 105 -4.29 14.14 10.91
N ARG A 106 -3.85 14.76 9.82
CA ARG A 106 -4.16 14.28 8.48
C ARG A 106 -3.30 13.05 8.17
N TRP A 107 -3.94 11.99 7.71
CA TRP A 107 -3.25 10.78 7.30
C TRP A 107 -2.61 10.95 5.91
N VAL A 108 -1.38 10.51 5.78
CA VAL A 108 -0.69 10.28 4.49
C VAL A 108 -0.68 8.78 4.26
N LEU A 109 -1.47 8.34 3.28
CA LEU A 109 -1.72 6.94 2.96
C LEU A 109 -1.10 6.62 1.60
N LYS A 110 -0.45 5.46 1.48
CA LYS A 110 0.22 5.07 0.24
C LYS A 110 0.11 3.57 0.00
N THR A 111 -0.33 3.21 -1.17
CA THR A 111 -0.13 1.88 -1.78
C THR A 111 -0.35 1.98 -3.29
N PRO A 112 0.38 1.23 -4.13
CA PRO A 112 0.08 1.12 -5.55
C PRO A 112 -1.33 0.61 -5.84
N GLY A 113 -1.90 -0.18 -4.92
CA GLY A 113 -3.26 -0.72 -5.01
C GLY A 113 -4.35 0.32 -5.14
N TYR A 114 -4.16 1.54 -4.63
CA TYR A 114 -5.15 2.61 -4.77
C TYR A 114 -5.40 3.05 -6.21
N LEU A 115 -4.46 2.78 -7.11
CA LEU A 115 -4.64 3.05 -8.53
C LEU A 115 -5.85 2.29 -9.12
N PHE A 116 -6.11 1.09 -8.60
CA PHE A 116 -7.22 0.22 -9.04
C PHE A 116 -8.54 0.51 -8.32
N LEU A 117 -8.49 1.21 -7.19
CA LEU A 117 -9.60 1.42 -6.26
C LEU A 117 -9.90 2.91 -6.03
N LEU A 118 -9.51 3.79 -6.97
CA LEU A 118 -9.55 5.23 -6.76
C LEU A 118 -10.95 5.74 -6.41
N ASP A 119 -11.99 5.27 -7.09
CA ASP A 119 -13.37 5.70 -6.82
C ASP A 119 -13.88 5.20 -5.47
N ASP A 120 -13.57 3.96 -5.14
CA ASP A 120 -13.94 3.36 -3.86
C ASP A 120 -13.22 4.08 -2.71
N LEU A 121 -11.94 4.38 -2.89
CA LEU A 121 -11.16 5.15 -1.94
C LEU A 121 -11.75 6.55 -1.72
N LEU A 122 -12.08 7.28 -2.79
CA LEU A 122 -12.67 8.61 -2.69
C LEU A 122 -14.09 8.59 -2.11
N ARG A 123 -14.84 7.51 -2.34
CA ARG A 123 -16.13 7.30 -1.67
C ARG A 123 -15.96 7.08 -0.16
N ALA A 124 -14.94 6.31 0.24
CA ALA A 124 -14.64 6.05 1.66
C ALA A 124 -14.00 7.25 2.37
N HIS A 125 -13.27 8.09 1.63
CA HIS A 125 -12.56 9.27 2.13
C HIS A 125 -12.87 10.50 1.23
N PRO A 126 -14.06 11.11 1.35
CA PRO A 126 -14.49 12.17 0.44
C PRO A 126 -13.70 13.49 0.59
N ASP A 127 -12.94 13.66 1.65
CA ASP A 127 -12.04 14.78 1.91
C ASP A 127 -10.57 14.50 1.48
N ALA A 128 -10.32 13.37 0.82
CA ALA A 128 -8.99 13.00 0.38
C ALA A 128 -8.47 13.94 -0.71
N GLN A 129 -7.16 14.16 -0.69
CA GLN A 129 -6.38 14.75 -1.77
C GLN A 129 -5.48 13.67 -2.36
N VAL A 130 -5.38 13.61 -3.68
CA VAL A 130 -4.63 12.57 -4.37
C VAL A 130 -3.32 13.14 -4.88
N VAL A 131 -2.20 12.50 -4.57
CA VAL A 131 -0.90 12.82 -5.15
C VAL A 131 -0.43 11.63 -5.98
N PHE A 132 -0.27 11.85 -7.27
CA PHE A 132 0.29 10.86 -8.18
C PHE A 132 1.81 10.98 -8.23
N THR A 133 2.50 9.90 -7.87
CA THR A 133 3.95 9.81 -8.00
C THR A 133 4.28 9.15 -9.34
N HIS A 134 4.97 9.88 -10.21
CA HIS A 134 5.28 9.43 -11.57
C HIS A 134 6.68 8.82 -11.65
N ARG A 135 6.74 7.57 -12.07
CA ARG A 135 7.98 6.86 -12.39
C ARG A 135 7.80 6.13 -13.73
N ASP A 136 8.88 5.98 -14.48
CA ASP A 136 8.90 5.23 -15.73
C ASP A 136 8.36 3.79 -15.52
N PRO A 137 7.25 3.41 -16.18
CA PRO A 137 6.69 2.07 -16.05
C PRO A 137 7.68 0.96 -16.43
N ALA A 138 8.56 1.20 -17.39
CA ALA A 138 9.58 0.22 -17.78
C ALA A 138 10.56 -0.11 -16.64
N LYS A 139 10.72 0.81 -15.67
CA LYS A 139 11.53 0.59 -14.45
C LYS A 139 10.70 0.04 -13.29
N THR A 140 9.40 0.34 -13.26
CA THR A 140 8.51 -0.05 -12.15
C THR A 140 7.98 -1.47 -12.31
N MET A 141 7.58 -1.85 -13.53
CA MET A 141 6.95 -3.15 -13.78
C MET A 141 7.82 -4.34 -13.43
N PRO A 142 9.11 -4.42 -13.80
CA PRO A 142 9.96 -5.54 -13.39
C PRO A 142 10.03 -5.70 -11.86
N SER A 143 10.10 -4.58 -11.13
CA SER A 143 10.11 -4.61 -9.66
C SER A 143 8.78 -5.13 -9.10
N THR A 144 7.65 -4.71 -9.66
CA THR A 144 6.32 -5.19 -9.23
C THR A 144 6.15 -6.69 -9.49
N VAL A 145 6.58 -7.18 -10.65
CA VAL A 145 6.56 -8.62 -10.98
C VAL A 145 7.44 -9.41 -10.00
N SER A 146 8.66 -8.93 -9.75
CA SER A 146 9.60 -9.58 -8.82
C SER A 146 9.04 -9.64 -7.40
N THR A 147 8.48 -8.53 -6.88
CA THR A 147 7.87 -8.49 -5.54
C THR A 147 6.67 -9.43 -5.45
N THR A 148 5.79 -9.45 -6.46
CA THR A 148 4.63 -10.35 -6.46
C THR A 148 5.05 -11.81 -6.54
N ALA A 149 6.00 -12.15 -7.41
CA ALA A 149 6.55 -13.50 -7.52
C ALA A 149 7.13 -14.00 -6.20
N MET A 150 7.89 -13.16 -5.53
CA MET A 150 8.50 -13.45 -4.24
C MET A 150 7.43 -13.79 -3.17
N VAL A 151 6.38 -12.98 -3.07
CA VAL A 151 5.28 -13.24 -2.15
C VAL A 151 4.51 -14.52 -2.53
N GLN A 152 4.42 -14.85 -3.82
CA GLN A 152 3.82 -16.12 -4.27
C GLN A 152 4.68 -17.32 -3.89
N TRP A 153 6.03 -17.24 -4.01
CA TRP A 153 6.93 -18.33 -3.64
C TRP A 153 6.86 -18.74 -2.17
N LEU A 154 6.39 -17.88 -1.30
CA LEU A 154 6.08 -18.28 0.09
C LEU A 154 4.96 -19.35 0.20
N ARG A 155 4.19 -19.57 -0.87
CA ARG A 155 2.97 -20.39 -0.87
C ARG A 155 2.96 -21.46 -1.96
N THR A 156 3.87 -21.39 -2.91
CA THR A 156 3.96 -22.33 -4.03
C THR A 156 5.40 -22.52 -4.48
N ASP A 157 5.75 -23.73 -4.91
CA ASP A 157 7.06 -24.04 -5.48
C ASP A 157 7.17 -23.62 -6.97
N ARG A 158 6.07 -23.12 -7.56
CA ARG A 158 6.00 -22.74 -8.96
C ARG A 158 5.34 -21.39 -9.15
N VAL A 159 6.07 -20.46 -9.73
CA VAL A 159 5.56 -19.17 -10.19
C VAL A 159 5.85 -19.04 -11.66
N GLU A 160 4.80 -18.87 -12.47
CA GLU A 160 4.91 -18.68 -13.92
C GLU A 160 5.17 -17.19 -14.22
N LEU A 161 6.45 -16.81 -14.23
CA LEU A 161 6.88 -15.41 -14.33
C LEU A 161 6.36 -14.69 -15.59
N ASP A 162 6.33 -15.35 -16.74
CA ASP A 162 5.86 -14.74 -17.97
C ASP A 162 4.35 -14.46 -17.91
N GLY A 163 3.57 -15.39 -17.36
CA GLY A 163 2.14 -15.22 -17.12
C GLY A 163 1.86 -14.11 -16.12
N LEU A 164 2.62 -14.09 -15.04
CA LEU A 164 2.53 -13.04 -14.02
C LEU A 164 2.88 -11.66 -14.58
N ALA A 165 3.95 -11.56 -15.36
CA ALA A 165 4.38 -10.32 -16.00
C ALA A 165 3.33 -9.81 -17.00
N ALA A 166 2.74 -10.70 -17.80
CA ALA A 166 1.67 -10.35 -18.73
C ALA A 166 0.42 -9.84 -18.00
N LEU A 167 0.01 -10.51 -16.91
CA LEU A 167 -1.14 -10.13 -16.10
C LEU A 167 -0.92 -8.76 -15.45
N ILE A 168 0.19 -8.59 -14.75
CA ILE A 168 0.53 -7.32 -14.05
C ILE A 168 0.64 -6.18 -15.08
N GLY A 169 1.32 -6.41 -16.20
CA GLY A 169 1.44 -5.42 -17.28
C GLY A 169 0.09 -4.97 -17.82
N ALA A 170 -0.83 -5.90 -18.08
CA ALA A 170 -2.17 -5.60 -18.56
C ALA A 170 -3.00 -4.81 -17.52
N LEU A 171 -2.98 -5.23 -16.26
CA LEU A 171 -3.71 -4.57 -15.17
C LEU A 171 -3.23 -3.12 -14.97
N PHE A 172 -1.92 -2.91 -14.89
CA PHE A 172 -1.38 -1.56 -14.71
C PHE A 172 -1.57 -0.69 -15.95
N ALA A 173 -1.46 -1.24 -17.16
CA ALA A 173 -1.73 -0.49 -18.39
C ALA A 173 -3.17 0.01 -18.43
N ASP A 174 -4.15 -0.83 -18.07
CA ASP A 174 -5.55 -0.44 -18.00
C ASP A 174 -5.81 0.63 -16.93
N ALA A 175 -5.30 0.43 -15.72
CA ALA A 175 -5.47 1.37 -14.61
C ALA A 175 -4.82 2.73 -14.91
N LEU A 176 -3.57 2.74 -15.42
CA LEU A 176 -2.87 3.98 -15.78
C LEU A 176 -3.58 4.74 -16.90
N ASN A 177 -4.01 4.05 -17.95
CA ASN A 177 -4.78 4.65 -19.04
C ASN A 177 -6.13 5.19 -18.56
N THR A 178 -6.78 4.49 -17.63
CA THR A 178 -8.04 4.95 -17.04
C THR A 178 -7.84 6.22 -16.22
N VAL A 179 -6.83 6.25 -15.34
CA VAL A 179 -6.51 7.46 -14.57
C VAL A 179 -6.11 8.61 -15.47
N ALA A 180 -5.29 8.38 -16.51
CA ALA A 180 -4.90 9.41 -17.46
C ALA A 180 -6.13 10.05 -18.14
N ARG A 181 -7.04 9.25 -18.69
CA ARG A 181 -8.29 9.74 -19.27
C ARG A 181 -9.11 10.57 -18.28
N ARG A 182 -9.25 10.07 -17.05
CA ARG A 182 -10.04 10.75 -16.01
C ARG A 182 -9.38 12.04 -15.50
N ARG A 183 -8.06 12.14 -15.60
CA ARG A 183 -7.32 13.38 -15.36
C ARG A 183 -7.61 14.40 -16.47
N ASP A 184 -7.58 13.94 -17.73
CA ASP A 184 -7.80 14.79 -18.90
C ASP A 184 -9.23 15.34 -18.96
N ASP A 185 -10.22 14.54 -18.61
CA ASP A 185 -11.64 14.93 -18.62
C ASP A 185 -12.16 15.55 -17.30
N GLY A 186 -11.30 15.60 -16.27
CA GLY A 186 -11.62 16.18 -14.97
C GLY A 186 -12.61 15.38 -14.13
N SER A 187 -12.79 14.08 -14.41
CA SER A 187 -13.78 13.23 -13.72
C SER A 187 -13.28 12.63 -12.41
N ILE A 188 -12.05 12.90 -11.95
CA ILE A 188 -11.60 12.52 -10.61
C ILE A 188 -12.18 13.50 -9.59
N ALA A 189 -13.04 13.02 -8.71
CA ALA A 189 -13.76 13.82 -7.73
C ALA A 189 -12.90 14.21 -6.50
N ALA A 190 -11.65 14.62 -6.72
CA ALA A 190 -10.73 15.04 -5.65
C ALA A 190 -9.69 16.03 -6.20
N PRO A 191 -9.14 16.93 -5.36
CA PRO A 191 -7.94 17.68 -5.72
C PRO A 191 -6.78 16.71 -6.00
N CYS A 192 -6.07 16.94 -7.13
CA CYS A 192 -4.98 16.10 -7.57
C CYS A 192 -3.69 16.90 -7.71
N GLY A 193 -2.59 16.34 -7.24
CA GLY A 193 -1.23 16.81 -7.43
C GLY A 193 -0.36 15.77 -8.14
N ASP A 194 0.75 16.19 -8.69
CA ASP A 194 1.69 15.35 -9.41
C ASP A 194 3.11 15.59 -8.91
N VAL A 195 3.84 14.50 -8.66
CA VAL A 195 5.25 14.54 -8.23
C VAL A 195 6.05 13.52 -9.02
N ARG A 196 7.20 13.91 -9.56
CA ARG A 196 8.11 12.96 -10.20
C ARG A 196 8.94 12.24 -9.16
N PHE A 197 9.08 10.94 -9.34
CA PHE A 197 9.91 10.13 -8.43
C PHE A 197 11.38 10.60 -8.40
N SER A 198 11.92 11.05 -9.53
CA SER A 198 13.27 11.66 -9.58
C SER A 198 13.39 12.84 -8.62
N ASP A 199 12.42 13.74 -8.64
CA ASP A 199 12.45 14.97 -7.86
C ASP A 199 12.36 14.65 -6.35
N LEU A 200 11.54 13.65 -5.98
CA LEU A 200 11.50 13.14 -4.61
C LEU A 200 12.83 12.54 -4.14
N MET A 201 13.59 11.91 -5.04
CA MET A 201 14.89 11.34 -4.71
C MET A 201 15.99 12.39 -4.60
N ASP A 202 15.89 13.46 -5.40
CA ASP A 202 16.88 14.53 -5.42
C ASP A 202 16.68 15.51 -4.25
N ASP A 203 15.47 15.97 -4.01
CA ASP A 203 15.10 16.83 -2.88
C ASP A 203 13.63 16.61 -2.48
N PRO A 204 13.36 15.72 -1.51
CA PRO A 204 12.00 15.39 -1.11
C PRO A 204 11.24 16.55 -0.47
N VAL A 205 11.92 17.57 0.03
CA VAL A 205 11.27 18.74 0.64
C VAL A 205 10.84 19.74 -0.42
N ALA A 206 11.66 19.95 -1.44
CA ALA A 206 11.33 20.86 -2.54
C ALA A 206 10.34 20.26 -3.55
N ALA A 207 10.20 18.93 -3.57
CA ALA A 207 9.31 18.21 -4.50
C ALA A 207 7.83 18.23 -4.10
N ILE A 208 7.53 18.60 -2.87
CA ILE A 208 6.18 18.64 -2.26
C ILE A 208 5.81 20.09 -1.94
#